data_30e62de0b86b10d37afd68369891f3dd
#
_entry.id   30e62de0b86b10d37afd68369891f3dd
#
_cell.length_a   1.000
_cell.length_b   1.000
_cell.length_c   1.000
_cell.angle_alpha   90.00
_cell.angle_beta   90.00
_cell.angle_gamma   90.00
#
_symmetry.space_group_name_H-M   'P 1'
#
loop_
_entity.id
_entity.type
_entity.pdbx_description
1 polymer ?
#
loop_
_entity_poly.entity_id
_entity_poly.type
_entity_poly.pdbx_seq_one_letter_code
_entity_poly.pdbx_strand_id
1 'polypeptide(L)'
;EHAANEVILFFDADVTNIKKEHFRQLLDPVLAEEAEADMVLGSPSETLIDYRVNPFKSLTGERALLKKDLEPILENIRDIRFGVETYINLYFQAHGKKIKYTLLDGLEHPTKYAKTSSTKATREFISEGKEIAVTLLQNYDLITKRIGNSFEEQGDKIKESFENLQQEINEKIQALLKNNG
;
A
#
# COMPACT_ATOMS: atom_id res chain seq x y z
N GLU A 1 -7.03 17.25 -1.45
CA GLU A 1 -6.88 18.72 -1.62
C GLU A 1 -7.77 19.51 -0.66
N HIS A 2 -8.96 19.00 -0.29
CA HIS A 2 -9.92 19.73 0.57
C HIS A 2 -9.86 19.34 2.06
N ALA A 3 -8.96 18.45 2.47
CA ALA A 3 -8.81 18.07 3.87
C ALA A 3 -8.26 19.25 4.69
N ALA A 4 -9.02 19.68 5.70
CA ALA A 4 -8.67 20.81 6.55
C ALA A 4 -7.73 20.45 7.70
N ASN A 5 -7.69 19.17 8.10
CA ASN A 5 -6.94 18.68 9.25
C ASN A 5 -5.58 18.11 8.86
N GLU A 6 -4.69 17.98 9.83
CA GLU A 6 -3.32 17.51 9.66
C GLU A 6 -3.24 15.98 9.46
N VAL A 7 -4.21 15.22 9.97
CA VAL A 7 -4.31 13.77 9.80
C VAL A 7 -5.40 13.44 8.81
N ILE A 8 -5.09 12.54 7.88
CA ILE A 8 -6.02 11.99 6.91
C ILE A 8 -6.30 10.55 7.29
N LEU A 9 -7.59 10.23 7.36
CA LEU A 9 -8.09 8.89 7.56
C LEU A 9 -8.77 8.41 6.28
N PHE A 10 -8.30 7.29 5.76
CA PHE A 10 -8.97 6.52 4.71
C PHE A 10 -9.75 5.38 5.35
N PHE A 11 -10.92 5.13 4.84
CA PHE A 11 -11.78 4.04 5.29
C PHE A 11 -12.61 3.56 4.12
N ASP A 12 -12.62 2.26 3.84
CA ASP A 12 -13.38 1.70 2.75
C ASP A 12 -14.89 1.86 3.00
N ALA A 13 -15.61 2.27 1.97
CA ALA A 13 -17.04 2.59 2.09
C ALA A 13 -17.94 1.36 2.28
N ASP A 14 -17.41 0.17 2.06
CA ASP A 14 -18.15 -1.09 2.08
C ASP A 14 -17.85 -1.98 3.29
N VAL A 15 -17.01 -1.53 4.21
CA VAL A 15 -16.79 -2.21 5.50
C VAL A 15 -18.01 -2.08 6.40
N THR A 16 -18.24 -3.08 7.21
CA THR A 16 -19.37 -3.16 8.16
C THR A 16 -18.85 -3.39 9.58
N ASN A 17 -19.76 -3.27 10.55
CA ASN A 17 -19.45 -3.44 11.97
C ASN A 17 -18.39 -2.45 12.49
N ILE A 18 -18.42 -1.19 11.97
CA ILE A 18 -17.49 -0.14 12.36
C ILE A 18 -17.76 0.30 13.80
N LYS A 19 -16.69 0.39 14.62
CA LYS A 19 -16.73 0.82 16.02
C LYS A 19 -15.84 2.03 16.23
N LYS A 20 -16.10 2.79 17.30
CA LYS A 20 -15.28 3.96 17.66
C LYS A 20 -13.83 3.59 17.96
N GLU A 21 -13.61 2.41 18.48
CA GLU A 21 -12.30 1.84 18.79
C GLU A 21 -11.41 1.69 17.55
N HIS A 22 -11.99 1.34 16.39
CA HIS A 22 -11.25 1.23 15.14
C HIS A 22 -10.63 2.57 14.71
N PHE A 23 -11.37 3.68 14.88
CA PHE A 23 -10.84 5.02 14.61
C PHE A 23 -9.70 5.38 15.56
N ARG A 24 -9.82 5.06 16.85
CA ARG A 24 -8.75 5.28 17.83
C ARG A 24 -7.50 4.47 17.51
N GLN A 25 -7.67 3.18 17.20
CA GLN A 25 -6.56 2.31 16.82
C GLN A 25 -5.76 2.83 15.62
N LEU A 26 -6.42 3.51 14.67
CA LEU A 26 -5.77 4.12 13.53
C LEU A 26 -5.19 5.50 13.84
N LEU A 27 -5.91 6.34 14.59
CA LEU A 27 -5.56 7.75 14.78
C LEU A 27 -4.59 7.98 15.93
N ASP A 28 -4.78 7.31 17.08
CA ASP A 28 -4.01 7.58 18.29
C ASP A 28 -2.48 7.45 18.08
N PRO A 29 -1.96 6.45 17.34
CA PRO A 29 -0.51 6.35 17.14
C PRO A 29 0.09 7.44 16.24
N VAL A 30 -0.74 8.07 15.38
CA VAL A 30 -0.31 9.18 14.51
C VAL A 30 -0.42 10.52 15.24
N LEU A 31 -1.39 10.64 16.16
CA LEU A 31 -1.71 11.86 16.91
C LEU A 31 -0.97 11.98 18.25
N ALA A 32 -0.27 10.92 18.70
CA ALA A 32 0.49 10.96 19.94
C ALA A 32 1.51 12.12 19.95
N GLU A 33 1.77 12.73 21.12
CA GLU A 33 2.76 13.82 21.26
C GLU A 33 4.14 13.38 20.76
N GLU A 34 4.54 12.12 21.07
CA GLU A 34 5.63 11.43 20.40
C GLU A 34 5.01 10.45 19.41
N ALA A 35 4.88 10.84 18.15
CA ALA A 35 4.24 10.03 17.13
C ALA A 35 4.88 8.64 17.04
N GLU A 36 4.09 7.61 17.33
CA GLU A 36 4.55 6.22 17.26
C GLU A 36 4.69 5.73 15.81
N ALA A 37 3.95 6.35 14.88
CA ALA A 37 3.94 6.02 13.47
C ALA A 37 3.66 7.25 12.60
N ASP A 38 4.25 7.28 11.40
CA ASP A 38 3.90 8.24 10.34
C ASP A 38 2.65 7.79 9.57
N MET A 39 2.40 6.47 9.54
CA MET A 39 1.20 5.85 8.97
C MET A 39 0.79 4.63 9.78
N VAL A 40 -0.50 4.47 10.00
CA VAL A 40 -1.09 3.26 10.57
C VAL A 40 -1.95 2.58 9.52
N LEU A 41 -1.76 1.28 9.35
CA LEU A 41 -2.55 0.41 8.48
C LEU A 41 -3.40 -0.51 9.33
N GLY A 42 -4.71 -0.48 9.11
CA GLY A 42 -5.68 -1.33 9.79
C GLY A 42 -6.10 -2.50 8.90
N SER A 43 -6.06 -3.71 9.43
CA SER A 43 -6.60 -4.88 8.72
C SER A 43 -7.83 -5.38 9.43
N PRO A 44 -8.94 -5.66 8.72
CA PRO A 44 -10.10 -6.32 9.30
C PRO A 44 -9.73 -7.68 9.88
N SER A 45 -10.30 -8.03 11.05
CA SER A 45 -10.05 -9.34 11.68
C SER A 45 -10.79 -10.46 10.95
N GLU A 46 -11.94 -10.16 10.39
CA GLU A 46 -12.78 -11.10 9.66
C GLU A 46 -12.33 -11.21 8.19
N THR A 47 -11.19 -11.85 7.97
CA THR A 47 -10.65 -12.14 6.64
C THR A 47 -10.51 -13.65 6.45
N LEU A 48 -10.55 -14.10 5.16
CA LEU A 48 -10.38 -15.51 4.81
C LEU A 48 -8.96 -16.05 5.10
N ILE A 49 -8.00 -15.16 5.28
CA ILE A 49 -6.60 -15.49 5.53
C ILE A 49 -6.19 -14.89 6.88
N ASP A 50 -5.55 -15.71 7.71
CA ASP A 50 -5.01 -15.23 8.98
C ASP A 50 -4.14 -13.99 8.76
N TYR A 51 -4.43 -12.93 9.49
CA TYR A 51 -3.72 -11.65 9.42
C TYR A 51 -2.19 -11.82 9.51
N ARG A 52 -1.71 -12.76 10.32
CA ARG A 52 -0.27 -12.96 10.55
C ARG A 52 0.46 -13.43 9.30
N VAL A 53 -0.21 -14.21 8.45
CA VAL A 53 0.33 -14.81 7.22
C VAL A 53 -0.23 -14.16 5.96
N ASN A 54 -1.12 -13.15 6.07
CA ASN A 54 -1.71 -12.48 4.92
C ASN A 54 -0.65 -11.61 4.21
N PRO A 55 -0.20 -11.98 3.00
CA PRO A 55 0.79 -11.20 2.24
C PRO A 55 0.23 -9.84 1.77
N PHE A 56 -1.10 -9.70 1.74
CA PHE A 56 -1.80 -8.52 1.27
C PHE A 56 -2.24 -7.58 2.41
N LYS A 57 -1.83 -7.82 3.64
CA LYS A 57 -2.20 -6.99 4.80
C LYS A 57 -1.83 -5.51 4.65
N SER A 58 -0.86 -5.20 3.80
CA SER A 58 -0.45 -3.83 3.50
C SER A 58 -1.31 -3.16 2.42
N LEU A 59 -2.19 -3.92 1.74
CA LEU A 59 -3.09 -3.42 0.70
C LEU A 59 -4.49 -3.11 1.26
N THR A 60 -4.58 -2.87 2.57
CA THR A 60 -5.84 -2.46 3.19
C THR A 60 -6.17 -1.00 2.87
N GLY A 61 -7.45 -0.69 2.71
CA GLY A 61 -7.96 0.67 2.53
C GLY A 61 -7.95 1.47 3.83
N GLU A 62 -8.10 0.79 4.99
CA GLU A 62 -8.14 1.42 6.29
C GLU A 62 -6.76 1.92 6.70
N ARG A 63 -6.57 3.23 6.70
CA ARG A 63 -5.30 3.84 7.08
C ARG A 63 -5.43 5.25 7.62
N ALA A 64 -4.55 5.62 8.55
CA ALA A 64 -4.36 7.00 8.99
C ALA A 64 -2.90 7.41 8.74
N LEU A 65 -2.70 8.65 8.29
CA LEU A 65 -1.38 9.20 8.02
C LEU A 65 -1.40 10.73 8.10
N LEU A 66 -0.23 11.34 8.20
CA LEU A 66 -0.11 12.79 8.20
C LEU A 66 -0.30 13.36 6.80
N LYS A 67 -1.11 14.40 6.69
CA LYS A 67 -1.37 15.12 5.43
C LYS A 67 -0.08 15.57 4.74
N LYS A 68 0.86 16.13 5.50
CA LYS A 68 2.17 16.58 5.00
C LYS A 68 2.99 15.47 4.30
N ASP A 69 2.78 14.21 4.68
CA ASP A 69 3.48 13.06 4.09
C ASP A 69 2.78 12.52 2.84
N LEU A 70 1.49 12.83 2.68
CA LEU A 70 0.71 12.47 1.49
C LEU A 70 0.80 13.54 0.40
N GLU A 71 0.83 14.83 0.78
CA GLU A 71 0.84 15.95 -0.18
C GLU A 71 1.89 15.83 -1.30
N PRO A 72 3.14 15.43 -1.03
CA PRO A 72 4.17 15.31 -2.07
C PRO A 72 3.87 14.30 -3.17
N ILE A 73 2.98 13.34 -2.90
CA ILE A 73 2.68 12.24 -3.83
C ILE A 73 1.28 12.30 -4.42
N LEU A 74 0.49 13.35 -4.14
CA LEU A 74 -0.89 13.47 -4.64
C LEU A 74 -0.97 13.40 -6.16
N GLU A 75 -0.06 14.04 -6.87
CA GLU A 75 -0.04 14.00 -8.34
C GLU A 75 0.28 12.59 -8.85
N ASN A 76 1.18 11.87 -8.19
CA ASN A 76 1.56 10.51 -8.58
C ASN A 76 0.43 9.50 -8.40
N ILE A 77 -0.43 9.71 -7.39
CA ILE A 77 -1.54 8.78 -7.09
C ILE A 77 -2.87 9.17 -7.73
N ARG A 78 -2.97 10.35 -8.33
CA ARG A 78 -4.22 10.90 -8.89
C ARG A 78 -4.89 9.97 -9.89
N ASP A 79 -4.12 9.38 -10.78
CA ASP A 79 -4.62 8.54 -11.88
C ASP A 79 -4.48 7.03 -11.58
N ILE A 80 -3.95 6.69 -10.41
CA ILE A 80 -3.85 5.30 -9.95
C ILE A 80 -5.18 4.88 -9.31
N ARG A 81 -5.69 3.71 -9.70
CA ARG A 81 -6.92 3.13 -9.15
C ARG A 81 -6.59 2.16 -8.01
N PHE A 82 -6.45 0.88 -8.33
CA PHE A 82 -6.18 -0.19 -7.34
C PHE A 82 -4.72 -0.27 -6.85
N GLY A 83 -3.82 0.49 -7.45
CA GLY A 83 -2.41 0.55 -7.04
C GLY A 83 -2.08 1.67 -6.03
N VAL A 84 -3.07 2.49 -5.62
CA VAL A 84 -2.85 3.64 -4.71
C VAL A 84 -2.25 3.20 -3.40
N GLU A 85 -2.81 2.16 -2.78
CA GLU A 85 -2.34 1.60 -1.51
C GLU A 85 -0.89 1.10 -1.64
N THR A 86 -0.61 0.41 -2.74
CA THR A 86 0.74 -0.09 -3.05
C THR A 86 1.73 1.05 -3.16
N TYR A 87 1.38 2.11 -3.91
CA TYR A 87 2.25 3.27 -4.10
C TYR A 87 2.54 3.99 -2.78
N ILE A 88 1.50 4.30 -1.99
CA ILE A 88 1.67 4.96 -0.70
C ILE A 88 2.59 4.14 0.22
N ASN A 89 2.37 2.84 0.31
CA ASN A 89 3.17 1.95 1.14
C ASN A 89 4.64 1.93 0.70
N LEU A 90 4.91 1.83 -0.60
CA LEU A 90 6.26 1.88 -1.14
C LEU A 90 6.94 3.21 -0.87
N TYR A 91 6.23 4.32 -1.08
CA TYR A 91 6.75 5.65 -0.83
C TYR A 91 7.17 5.83 0.63
N PHE A 92 6.28 5.48 1.57
CA PHE A 92 6.58 5.57 3.00
C PHE A 92 7.80 4.71 3.39
N GLN A 93 7.85 3.48 2.91
CA GLN A 93 8.97 2.56 3.17
C GLN A 93 10.28 3.07 2.56
N ALA A 94 10.24 3.57 1.32
CA ALA A 94 11.40 4.12 0.64
C ALA A 94 11.97 5.39 1.29
N HIS A 95 11.14 6.09 2.07
CA HIS A 95 11.55 7.30 2.79
C HIS A 95 11.79 7.05 4.30
N GLY A 96 11.92 5.78 4.71
CA GLY A 96 12.23 5.42 6.10
C GLY A 96 11.13 5.81 7.10
N LYS A 97 9.91 6.00 6.63
CA LYS A 97 8.77 6.34 7.47
C LYS A 97 8.32 5.15 8.33
N LYS A 98 7.92 5.43 9.56
CA LYS A 98 7.42 4.42 10.49
C LYS A 98 6.00 4.00 10.13
N ILE A 99 5.80 2.73 9.79
CA ILE A 99 4.49 2.15 9.48
C ILE A 99 4.11 1.18 10.59
N LYS A 100 2.98 1.43 11.24
CA LYS A 100 2.39 0.54 12.24
C LYS A 100 1.23 -0.23 11.61
N TYR A 101 1.17 -1.53 11.91
CA TYR A 101 0.07 -2.40 11.49
C TYR A 101 -0.80 -2.72 12.70
N THR A 102 -2.11 -2.59 12.57
CA THR A 102 -3.07 -2.92 13.62
C THR A 102 -4.18 -3.81 13.10
N LEU A 103 -4.70 -4.68 13.95
CA LEU A 103 -5.88 -5.48 13.66
C LEU A 103 -7.11 -4.74 14.17
N LEU A 104 -8.09 -4.53 13.29
CA LEU A 104 -9.37 -3.89 13.61
C LEU A 104 -10.38 -4.98 13.96
N ASP A 105 -10.44 -5.32 15.24
CA ASP A 105 -11.19 -6.49 15.74
C ASP A 105 -12.70 -6.35 15.54
N GLY A 106 -13.28 -7.34 14.85
CA GLY A 106 -14.69 -7.38 14.50
C GLY A 106 -15.07 -6.43 13.34
N LEU A 107 -14.12 -5.74 12.70
CA LEU A 107 -14.38 -5.08 11.43
C LEU A 107 -14.53 -6.13 10.33
N GLU A 108 -15.62 -6.05 9.59
CA GLU A 108 -15.93 -6.98 8.53
C GLU A 108 -15.74 -6.31 7.17
N HIS A 109 -15.02 -6.97 6.29
CA HIS A 109 -14.89 -6.57 4.88
C HIS A 109 -15.63 -7.60 4.01
N PRO A 110 -16.76 -7.23 3.39
CA PRO A 110 -17.50 -8.15 2.54
C PRO A 110 -16.63 -8.61 1.38
N THR A 111 -16.37 -9.90 1.30
CA THR A 111 -15.58 -10.45 0.22
C THR A 111 -16.27 -10.25 -1.13
N LYS A 112 -15.52 -10.01 -2.20
CA LYS A 112 -16.05 -9.89 -3.57
C LYS A 112 -16.86 -11.12 -4.01
N TYR A 113 -16.53 -12.29 -3.49
CA TYR A 113 -17.29 -13.53 -3.75
C TYR A 113 -18.69 -13.50 -3.16
N ALA A 114 -18.92 -12.78 -2.08
CA ALA A 114 -20.25 -12.62 -1.50
C ALA A 114 -21.15 -11.66 -2.30
N LYS A 115 -20.56 -10.78 -3.11
CA LYS A 115 -21.28 -9.71 -3.84
C LYS A 115 -21.51 -10.00 -5.33
N THR A 116 -20.77 -10.94 -5.95
CA THR A 116 -20.72 -11.05 -7.42
C THR A 116 -20.64 -12.52 -7.87
N SER A 117 -21.09 -12.81 -9.10
CA SER A 117 -20.89 -14.14 -9.71
C SER A 117 -19.38 -14.47 -9.79
N SER A 118 -19.04 -15.74 -9.58
CA SER A 118 -17.65 -16.19 -9.46
C SER A 118 -16.75 -15.75 -10.65
N THR A 119 -17.28 -15.75 -11.88
CA THR A 119 -16.56 -15.32 -13.09
C THR A 119 -16.22 -13.84 -13.12
N LYS A 120 -17.13 -12.97 -12.65
CA LYS A 120 -16.88 -11.53 -12.58
C LYS A 120 -15.89 -11.21 -11.48
N ALA A 121 -16.04 -11.81 -10.31
CA ALA A 121 -15.10 -11.67 -9.19
C ALA A 121 -13.67 -12.11 -9.58
N THR A 122 -13.54 -13.20 -10.33
CA THR A 122 -12.23 -13.66 -10.82
C THR A 122 -11.59 -12.66 -11.79
N ARG A 123 -12.36 -12.08 -12.72
CA ARG A 123 -11.85 -11.03 -13.64
C ARG A 123 -11.41 -9.78 -12.90
N GLU A 124 -12.19 -9.32 -11.95
CA GLU A 124 -11.85 -8.15 -11.13
C GLU A 124 -10.58 -8.40 -10.32
N PHE A 125 -10.45 -9.57 -9.70
CA PHE A 125 -9.25 -9.96 -8.96
C PHE A 125 -7.99 -10.00 -9.83
N ILE A 126 -8.08 -10.55 -11.06
CA ILE A 126 -6.96 -10.57 -12.02
C ILE A 126 -6.62 -9.14 -12.45
N SER A 127 -7.62 -8.30 -12.70
CA SER A 127 -7.41 -6.89 -13.09
C SER A 127 -6.70 -6.11 -11.98
N GLU A 128 -7.11 -6.27 -10.74
CA GLU A 128 -6.47 -5.62 -9.59
C GLU A 128 -5.04 -6.12 -9.39
N GLY A 129 -4.82 -7.42 -9.45
CA GLY A 129 -3.47 -7.99 -9.37
C GLY A 129 -2.54 -7.45 -10.47
N LYS A 130 -3.06 -7.27 -11.68
CA LYS A 130 -2.33 -6.65 -12.78
C LYS A 130 -1.99 -5.18 -12.50
N GLU A 131 -2.95 -4.39 -12.01
CA GLU A 131 -2.72 -2.97 -11.68
C GLU A 131 -1.70 -2.82 -10.55
N ILE A 132 -1.77 -3.65 -9.51
CA ILE A 132 -0.77 -3.69 -8.44
C ILE A 132 0.62 -4.01 -9.01
N ALA A 133 0.72 -5.03 -9.86
CA ALA A 133 1.99 -5.42 -10.48
C ALA A 133 2.55 -4.29 -11.37
N VAL A 134 1.71 -3.63 -12.16
CA VAL A 134 2.10 -2.48 -12.98
C VAL A 134 2.58 -1.32 -12.09
N THR A 135 1.87 -1.02 -11.00
CA THR A 135 2.27 0.01 -10.05
C THR A 135 3.63 -0.29 -9.44
N LEU A 136 3.89 -1.54 -9.04
CA LEU A 136 5.19 -1.97 -8.53
C LEU A 136 6.30 -1.79 -9.58
N LEU A 137 6.04 -2.21 -10.82
CA LEU A 137 7.00 -2.13 -11.91
C LEU A 137 7.29 -0.69 -12.34
N GLN A 138 6.28 0.17 -12.39
CA GLN A 138 6.44 1.59 -12.75
C GLN A 138 7.17 2.40 -11.68
N ASN A 139 7.12 1.96 -10.43
CA ASN A 139 7.72 2.64 -9.27
C ASN A 139 8.83 1.79 -8.63
N TYR A 140 9.53 1.04 -9.44
CA TYR A 140 10.59 0.17 -8.95
C TYR A 140 11.78 0.98 -8.38
N ASP A 141 11.96 2.25 -8.74
CA ASP A 141 12.90 3.18 -8.12
C ASP A 141 12.65 3.33 -6.60
N LEU A 142 11.37 3.38 -6.18
CA LEU A 142 11.00 3.35 -4.77
C LEU A 142 11.36 2.00 -4.11
N ILE A 143 11.21 0.89 -4.84
CA ILE A 143 11.62 -0.43 -4.37
C ILE A 143 13.12 -0.47 -4.17
N THR A 144 13.89 0.03 -5.13
CA THR A 144 15.34 0.09 -5.07
C THR A 144 15.80 0.97 -3.91
N LYS A 145 15.18 2.14 -3.73
CA LYS A 145 15.48 3.03 -2.60
C LYS A 145 15.18 2.37 -1.26
N ARG A 146 14.04 1.69 -1.12
CA ARG A 146 13.68 0.91 0.06
C ARG A 146 14.73 -0.15 0.38
N ILE A 147 15.15 -0.90 -0.63
CA ILE A 147 16.16 -1.95 -0.49
C ILE A 147 17.52 -1.34 -0.18
N GLY A 148 17.91 -0.26 -0.86
CA GLY A 148 19.12 0.49 -0.58
C GLY A 148 19.22 0.95 0.87
N ASN A 149 18.16 1.57 1.39
CA ASN A 149 18.08 1.97 2.80
C ASN A 149 18.21 0.78 3.79
N SER A 150 17.80 -0.42 3.37
CA SER A 150 17.93 -1.64 4.19
C SER A 150 19.32 -2.28 4.09
N PHE A 151 20.12 -1.92 3.09
CA PHE A 151 21.42 -2.51 2.77
C PHE A 151 22.57 -1.50 2.79
N GLU A 152 22.37 -0.27 3.27
CA GLU A 152 23.48 0.73 3.41
C GLU A 152 24.69 0.20 4.19
N GLU A 153 24.53 -0.90 4.93
CA GLU A 153 25.61 -1.58 5.64
C GLU A 153 26.38 -2.66 4.85
N GLN A 154 25.95 -3.05 3.64
CA GLN A 154 26.51 -4.22 2.93
C GLN A 154 27.21 -3.95 1.58
N GLY A 155 27.47 -2.70 1.23
CA GLY A 155 28.50 -2.37 0.27
C GLY A 155 28.17 -2.44 -1.23
N ASP A 156 29.08 -1.82 -2.00
CA ASP A 156 28.99 -1.51 -3.44
C ASP A 156 28.66 -2.68 -4.38
N LYS A 157 29.00 -3.91 -4.04
CA LYS A 157 28.69 -5.10 -4.86
C LYS A 157 27.22 -5.43 -5.01
N ILE A 158 26.43 -5.14 -3.97
CA ILE A 158 24.98 -5.34 -4.00
C ILE A 158 24.34 -4.25 -4.85
N LYS A 159 24.86 -3.03 -4.78
CA LYS A 159 24.39 -1.91 -5.59
C LYS A 159 24.54 -2.19 -7.09
N GLU A 160 25.70 -2.67 -7.52
CA GLU A 160 25.97 -3.03 -8.91
C GLU A 160 25.06 -4.15 -9.40
N SER A 161 24.80 -5.17 -8.57
CA SER A 161 23.85 -6.25 -8.90
C SER A 161 22.41 -5.73 -9.04
N PHE A 162 22.03 -4.76 -8.23
CA PHE A 162 20.73 -4.11 -8.30
C PHE A 162 20.57 -3.24 -9.55
N GLU A 163 21.59 -2.46 -9.91
CA GLU A 163 21.57 -1.62 -11.12
C GLU A 163 21.42 -2.50 -12.37
N ASN A 164 22.10 -3.63 -12.42
CA ASN A 164 21.99 -4.60 -13.51
C ASN A 164 20.58 -5.24 -13.59
N LEU A 165 20.02 -5.65 -12.45
CA LEU A 165 18.65 -6.18 -12.39
C LEU A 165 17.62 -5.13 -12.80
N GLN A 166 17.85 -3.90 -12.42
CA GLN A 166 17.07 -2.72 -12.78
C GLN A 166 16.98 -2.55 -14.30
N GLN A 167 18.13 -2.58 -14.96
CA GLN A 167 18.20 -2.45 -16.40
C GLN A 167 17.45 -3.59 -17.10
N GLU A 168 17.63 -4.82 -16.66
CA GLU A 168 16.95 -5.99 -17.21
C GLU A 168 15.41 -5.92 -17.06
N ILE A 169 14.94 -5.47 -15.90
CA ILE A 169 13.49 -5.28 -15.65
C ILE A 169 12.93 -4.20 -16.58
N ASN A 170 13.62 -3.07 -16.73
CA ASN A 170 13.19 -1.99 -17.62
C ASN A 170 13.11 -2.45 -19.07
N GLU A 171 14.10 -3.18 -19.56
CA GLU A 171 14.11 -3.72 -20.93
C GLU A 171 12.92 -4.65 -21.14
N LYS A 172 12.61 -5.53 -20.16
CA LYS A 172 11.44 -6.43 -20.22
C LYS A 172 10.12 -5.67 -20.20
N ILE A 173 10.00 -4.63 -19.36
CA ILE A 173 8.79 -3.78 -19.32
C ILE A 173 8.59 -3.08 -20.66
N GLN A 174 9.63 -2.46 -21.23
CA GLN A 174 9.54 -1.79 -22.50
C GLN A 174 9.16 -2.76 -23.64
N ALA A 175 9.67 -3.99 -23.60
CA ALA A 175 9.29 -5.03 -24.56
C ALA A 175 7.80 -5.43 -24.41
N LEU A 176 7.30 -5.57 -23.19
CA LEU A 176 5.89 -5.91 -22.92
C LEU A 176 4.93 -4.77 -23.34
N LEU A 177 5.32 -3.52 -23.12
CA LEU A 177 4.51 -2.36 -23.51
C LEU A 177 4.44 -2.20 -25.04
N LYS A 178 5.53 -2.49 -25.77
CA LYS A 178 5.57 -2.46 -27.24
C LYS A 178 4.76 -3.58 -27.90
N ASN A 179 4.61 -4.72 -27.23
CA ASN A 179 3.87 -5.87 -27.79
C ASN A 179 2.35 -5.81 -27.52
N ASN A 180 1.87 -4.84 -26.72
CA ASN A 180 0.46 -4.67 -26.34
C ASN A 180 -0.17 -3.38 -26.90
N GLY A 181 0.50 -2.67 -27.78
CA GLY A 181 -0.02 -1.54 -28.56
C GLY A 181 -0.11 -1.91 -30.03
#